data_79508ec1cbc8dc89a86cac2fbf30ff2f
#
_entry.id   79508ec1cbc8dc89a86cac2fbf30ff2f
#
_cell.length_a   1.000
_cell.length_b   1.000
_cell.length_c   1.000
_cell.angle_alpha   90.00
_cell.angle_beta   90.00
_cell.angle_gamma   90.00
#
_symmetry.space_group_name_H-M   'P 1'
#
loop_
_entity.id
_entity.type
_entity.pdbx_description
1 polymer ?
#
loop_
_entity_poly.entity_id
_entity_poly.type
_entity_poly.pdbx_seq_one_letter_code
_entity_poly.pdbx_strand_id
1 'polypeptide(L)'
;MGFFKNFVKALTNPATLVAAVAAVLLAPATGGSSLVLFAKAYVITAATTAAMQTLSPSPKLPSFSDFASESINRTQMIKQPTVARRMIYGETRVSGVLGFAESTNDDKYLHLVIMIASHEVNSIGQIYVNDTAITIDGSGNCTAPTQYANLIRIKKHLGASDQSADTDLIADSNGKWTSDHKLSGIAYIYARLEFDADAFPNGLPNISAIVQGKKLYDPRTSSTAYSTNTALAIRDYLTDNIYGFGASTSEIDDTSFTTAANVCDENVTLSAGGT
;
A
#
# COMPACT_ATOMS: atom_id res chain seq x y z
N MET A 1 53.70 -19.41 4.17
CA MET A 1 52.33 -19.09 4.63
C MET A 1 51.76 -17.75 4.10
N GLY A 2 52.55 -16.89 3.43
CA GLY A 2 52.10 -15.59 2.91
C GLY A 2 51.32 -15.62 1.60
N PHE A 3 51.63 -16.53 0.70
CA PHE A 3 51.05 -16.60 -0.66
C PHE A 3 49.55 -16.86 -0.66
N PHE A 4 49.09 -17.86 0.13
CA PHE A 4 47.68 -18.21 0.24
C PHE A 4 46.83 -17.10 0.85
N LYS A 5 47.35 -16.36 1.82
CA LYS A 5 46.63 -15.25 2.47
C LYS A 5 46.45 -14.04 1.54
N ASN A 6 47.44 -13.77 0.69
CA ASN A 6 47.34 -12.71 -0.31
C ASN A 6 46.45 -13.12 -1.50
N PHE A 7 46.44 -14.40 -1.86
CA PHE A 7 45.54 -14.94 -2.90
C PHE A 7 44.04 -14.87 -2.50
N VAL A 8 43.74 -15.22 -1.26
CA VAL A 8 42.37 -15.10 -0.74
C VAL A 8 41.95 -13.64 -0.66
N LYS A 9 42.85 -12.74 -0.29
CA LYS A 9 42.56 -11.30 -0.23
C LYS A 9 42.37 -10.66 -1.61
N ALA A 10 43.00 -11.20 -2.65
CA ALA A 10 42.78 -10.80 -4.04
C ALA A 10 41.43 -11.27 -4.58
N LEU A 11 40.92 -12.42 -4.15
CA LEU A 11 39.61 -12.95 -4.54
C LEU A 11 38.43 -12.21 -3.93
N THR A 12 38.63 -11.41 -2.88
CA THR A 12 37.57 -10.63 -2.22
C THR A 12 37.46 -9.20 -2.75
N ASN A 13 38.35 -8.78 -3.65
CA ASN A 13 38.29 -7.44 -4.26
C ASN A 13 37.91 -7.57 -5.75
N PRO A 14 36.74 -7.02 -6.17
CA PRO A 14 36.25 -7.18 -7.54
C PRO A 14 37.19 -6.63 -8.62
N ALA A 15 37.94 -5.56 -8.34
CA ALA A 15 38.92 -4.99 -9.28
C ALA A 15 40.10 -5.90 -9.53
N THR A 16 40.62 -6.57 -8.48
CA THR A 16 41.74 -7.53 -8.60
C THR A 16 41.29 -8.86 -9.22
N LEU A 17 40.01 -9.24 -9.03
CA LEU A 17 39.42 -10.42 -9.66
C LEU A 17 39.36 -10.28 -11.18
N VAL A 18 38.92 -9.12 -11.70
CA VAL A 18 38.86 -8.81 -13.12
C VAL A 18 40.27 -8.81 -13.75
N ALA A 19 41.26 -8.23 -13.08
CA ALA A 19 42.64 -8.24 -13.53
C ALA A 19 43.27 -9.65 -13.55
N ALA A 20 42.95 -10.49 -12.56
CA ALA A 20 43.42 -11.87 -12.50
C ALA A 20 42.80 -12.74 -13.62
N VAL A 21 41.52 -12.55 -13.93
CA VAL A 21 40.84 -13.24 -15.05
C VAL A 21 41.42 -12.83 -16.39
N ALA A 22 41.69 -11.53 -16.61
CA ALA A 22 42.31 -11.02 -17.82
C ALA A 22 43.72 -11.57 -18.02
N ALA A 23 44.53 -11.66 -16.96
CA ALA A 23 45.85 -12.23 -17.00
C ALA A 23 45.89 -13.75 -17.36
N VAL A 24 44.89 -14.54 -16.87
CA VAL A 24 44.75 -15.95 -17.17
C VAL A 24 44.26 -16.20 -18.60
N LEU A 25 43.39 -15.35 -19.12
CA LEU A 25 42.87 -15.40 -20.49
C LEU A 25 43.93 -15.03 -21.54
N LEU A 26 44.81 -14.07 -21.23
CA LEU A 26 45.82 -13.54 -22.12
C LEU A 26 47.15 -14.33 -22.08
N ALA A 27 47.31 -15.26 -21.13
CA ALA A 27 48.52 -16.10 -21.06
C ALA A 27 48.56 -17.08 -22.21
N PRO A 28 49.63 -17.12 -23.04
CA PRO A 28 49.76 -18.05 -24.14
C PRO A 28 49.77 -19.50 -23.64
N ALA A 29 49.07 -20.35 -24.36
CA ALA A 29 49.00 -21.78 -24.04
C ALA A 29 50.30 -22.47 -24.46
N THR A 30 51.34 -22.37 -23.63
CA THR A 30 52.60 -23.07 -23.82
C THR A 30 52.59 -24.36 -23.00
N GLY A 31 52.44 -25.49 -23.70
CA GLY A 31 52.67 -26.83 -23.13
C GLY A 31 51.47 -27.46 -22.41
N GLY A 32 50.87 -28.41 -23.06
CA GLY A 32 49.65 -29.10 -22.64
C GLY A 32 49.80 -29.96 -21.40
N SER A 33 49.49 -29.44 -20.27
CA SER A 33 49.06 -30.28 -19.16
C SER A 33 47.59 -29.99 -18.87
N SER A 34 46.77 -31.01 -18.78
CA SER A 34 45.35 -30.96 -18.45
C SER A 34 45.08 -30.15 -17.17
N LEU A 35 46.07 -30.11 -16.29
CA LEU A 35 45.98 -29.34 -15.04
C LEU A 35 45.87 -27.82 -15.25
N VAL A 36 46.54 -27.26 -16.27
CA VAL A 36 46.48 -25.84 -16.62
C VAL A 36 45.12 -25.49 -17.21
N LEU A 37 44.53 -26.35 -18.01
CA LEU A 37 43.19 -26.21 -18.57
C LEU A 37 42.11 -26.25 -17.46
N PHE A 38 42.24 -27.19 -16.52
CA PHE A 38 41.36 -27.27 -15.35
C PHE A 38 41.47 -26.03 -14.46
N ALA A 39 42.67 -25.54 -14.20
CA ALA A 39 42.89 -24.31 -13.43
C ALA A 39 42.27 -23.09 -14.12
N LYS A 40 42.41 -22.96 -15.45
CA LYS A 40 41.79 -21.89 -16.24
C LYS A 40 40.27 -21.96 -16.20
N ALA A 41 39.68 -23.15 -16.38
CA ALA A 41 38.24 -23.35 -16.32
C ALA A 41 37.68 -23.04 -14.94
N TYR A 42 38.35 -23.44 -13.86
CA TYR A 42 37.94 -23.17 -12.49
C TYR A 42 37.97 -21.68 -12.16
N VAL A 43 39.02 -20.96 -12.57
CA VAL A 43 39.12 -19.51 -12.36
C VAL A 43 38.05 -18.74 -13.13
N ILE A 44 37.76 -19.12 -14.36
CA ILE A 44 36.68 -18.51 -15.18
C ILE A 44 35.32 -18.75 -14.52
N THR A 45 35.03 -19.98 -14.08
CA THR A 45 33.78 -20.32 -13.43
C THR A 45 33.61 -19.57 -12.09
N ALA A 46 34.64 -19.54 -11.27
CA ALA A 46 34.61 -18.79 -10.01
C ALA A 46 34.44 -17.27 -10.21
N ALA A 47 35.10 -16.72 -11.22
CA ALA A 47 35.00 -15.28 -11.55
C ALA A 47 33.60 -14.91 -12.10
N THR A 48 33.01 -15.75 -12.95
CA THR A 48 31.66 -15.51 -13.47
C THR A 48 30.61 -15.64 -12.38
N THR A 49 30.73 -16.60 -11.46
CA THR A 49 29.83 -16.74 -10.32
C THR A 49 29.93 -15.56 -9.36
N ALA A 50 31.14 -15.10 -9.05
CA ALA A 50 31.35 -13.93 -8.21
C ALA A 50 30.81 -12.64 -8.88
N ALA A 51 31.00 -12.48 -10.20
CA ALA A 51 30.48 -11.34 -10.94
C ALA A 51 28.94 -11.34 -11.00
N MET A 52 28.31 -12.51 -11.16
CA MET A 52 26.85 -12.64 -11.09
C MET A 52 26.28 -12.30 -9.71
N GLN A 53 26.97 -12.67 -8.63
CA GLN A 53 26.56 -12.33 -7.26
C GLN A 53 26.71 -10.83 -6.98
N THR A 54 27.68 -10.14 -7.56
CA THR A 54 27.86 -8.69 -7.38
C THR A 54 26.92 -7.87 -8.27
N LEU A 55 26.47 -8.41 -9.40
CA LEU A 55 25.53 -7.77 -10.33
C LEU A 55 24.06 -8.09 -10.00
N SER A 56 23.79 -9.12 -9.22
CA SER A 56 22.45 -9.38 -8.70
C SER A 56 22.19 -8.43 -7.52
N PRO A 57 21.25 -7.49 -7.62
CA PRO A 57 20.88 -6.71 -6.47
C PRO A 57 20.39 -7.67 -5.38
N SER A 58 21.09 -7.68 -4.24
CA SER A 58 20.61 -8.43 -3.07
C SER A 58 19.19 -7.96 -2.77
N PRO A 59 18.20 -8.85 -2.63
CA PRO A 59 16.87 -8.44 -2.18
C PRO A 59 17.05 -7.71 -0.86
N LYS A 60 16.81 -6.40 -0.86
CA LYS A 60 16.79 -5.62 0.37
C LYS A 60 15.56 -6.09 1.13
N LEU A 61 15.77 -6.78 2.24
CA LEU A 61 14.69 -6.99 3.21
C LEU A 61 14.20 -5.60 3.61
N PRO A 62 12.89 -5.33 3.54
CA PRO A 62 12.36 -4.07 3.99
C PRO A 62 12.80 -3.80 5.43
N SER A 63 13.36 -2.62 5.66
CA SER A 63 13.76 -2.22 7.01
C SER A 63 12.54 -1.80 7.82
N PHE A 64 12.63 -1.82 9.13
CA PHE A 64 11.55 -1.33 10.00
C PHE A 64 11.19 0.13 9.69
N SER A 65 12.15 0.94 9.22
CA SER A 65 11.92 2.30 8.76
C SER A 65 11.07 2.37 7.48
N ASP A 66 11.15 1.36 6.60
CA ASP A 66 10.35 1.31 5.38
C ASP A 66 8.89 1.05 5.72
N PHE A 67 8.61 0.16 6.67
CA PHE A 67 7.26 -0.06 7.20
C PHE A 67 6.71 1.17 7.92
N ALA A 68 7.54 1.89 8.68
CA ALA A 68 7.13 3.12 9.36
C ALA A 68 6.81 4.23 8.34
N SER A 69 7.62 4.39 7.29
CA SER A 69 7.36 5.38 6.23
C SER A 69 6.11 5.05 5.40
N GLU A 70 5.82 3.77 5.13
CA GLU A 70 4.57 3.37 4.49
C GLU A 70 3.35 3.65 5.37
N SER A 71 3.45 3.49 6.68
CA SER A 71 2.35 3.80 7.59
C SER A 71 2.04 5.30 7.62
N ILE A 72 3.06 6.15 7.58
CA ILE A 72 2.92 7.60 7.48
C ILE A 72 2.30 7.99 6.13
N ASN A 73 2.75 7.40 5.02
CA ASN A 73 2.20 7.67 3.69
C ASN A 73 0.73 7.25 3.55
N ARG A 74 0.28 6.22 4.28
CA ARG A 74 -1.14 5.81 4.26
C ARG A 74 -2.07 6.83 4.90
N THR A 75 -1.61 7.56 5.90
CA THR A 75 -2.42 8.53 6.64
C THR A 75 -2.36 9.94 6.06
N GLN A 76 -1.51 10.20 5.06
CA GLN A 76 -1.42 11.49 4.40
C GLN A 76 -2.22 11.51 3.09
N MET A 77 -2.88 12.65 2.84
CA MET A 77 -3.61 12.91 1.61
C MET A 77 -2.63 13.11 0.44
N ILE A 78 -2.84 12.34 -0.64
CA ILE A 78 -1.99 12.36 -1.82
C ILE A 78 -2.51 13.41 -2.80
N LYS A 79 -1.65 14.35 -3.20
CA LYS A 79 -1.96 15.43 -4.14
C LYS A 79 -1.26 15.22 -5.50
N GLN A 80 -1.21 13.98 -5.99
CA GLN A 80 -0.57 13.63 -7.25
C GLN A 80 -1.61 13.19 -8.27
N PRO A 81 -1.46 13.56 -9.57
CA PRO A 81 -2.44 13.21 -10.61
C PRO A 81 -2.41 11.73 -11.01
N THR A 82 -1.30 11.04 -10.75
CA THR A 82 -1.14 9.61 -11.07
C THR A 82 -0.72 8.86 -9.82
N VAL A 83 -1.62 8.04 -9.29
CA VAL A 83 -1.41 7.25 -8.07
C VAL A 83 -1.90 5.82 -8.30
N ALA A 84 -1.19 4.85 -7.73
CA ALA A 84 -1.65 3.47 -7.73
C ALA A 84 -3.01 3.34 -7.03
N ARG A 85 -3.90 2.55 -7.61
CA ARG A 85 -5.19 2.25 -7.01
C ARG A 85 -5.00 1.45 -5.73
N ARG A 86 -5.73 1.83 -4.68
CA ARG A 86 -5.64 1.16 -3.37
C ARG A 86 -6.73 0.12 -3.20
N MET A 87 -6.32 -1.04 -2.71
CA MET A 87 -7.20 -2.01 -2.08
C MET A 87 -6.96 -2.03 -0.58
N ILE A 88 -8.02 -2.13 0.19
CA ILE A 88 -7.97 -2.19 1.66
C ILE A 88 -8.59 -3.50 2.10
N TYR A 89 -7.81 -4.30 2.82
CA TYR A 89 -8.24 -5.50 3.52
C TYR A 89 -8.16 -5.27 5.02
N GLY A 90 -9.10 -5.83 5.79
CA GLY A 90 -9.18 -5.63 7.22
C GLY A 90 -9.47 -4.18 7.61
N GLU A 91 -9.01 -3.73 8.77
CA GLU A 91 -9.22 -2.39 9.29
C GLU A 91 -7.91 -1.61 9.37
N THR A 92 -7.90 -0.39 8.86
CA THR A 92 -6.72 0.46 8.91
C THR A 92 -7.10 1.94 8.85
N ARG A 93 -6.25 2.81 9.43
CA ARG A 93 -6.36 4.25 9.25
C ARG A 93 -5.67 4.64 7.95
N VAL A 94 -6.42 5.29 7.06
CA VAL A 94 -5.91 5.77 5.77
C VAL A 94 -6.45 7.16 5.46
N SER A 95 -5.68 7.93 4.70
CA SER A 95 -6.16 9.04 3.90
C SER A 95 -6.32 8.58 2.45
N GLY A 96 -6.56 9.49 1.53
CA GLY A 96 -6.82 9.16 0.13
C GLY A 96 -6.11 10.07 -0.85
N VAL A 97 -6.52 9.93 -2.10
CA VAL A 97 -6.07 10.79 -3.19
C VAL A 97 -7.04 11.96 -3.31
N LEU A 98 -6.52 13.18 -3.32
CA LEU A 98 -7.33 14.37 -3.60
C LEU A 98 -7.76 14.35 -5.07
N GLY A 99 -9.01 14.00 -5.34
CA GLY A 99 -9.57 13.90 -6.68
C GLY A 99 -10.29 15.15 -7.16
N PHE A 100 -10.75 15.99 -6.23
CA PHE A 100 -11.43 17.24 -6.53
C PHE A 100 -11.20 18.26 -5.42
N ALA A 101 -10.99 19.52 -5.82
CA ALA A 101 -10.92 20.66 -4.91
C ALA A 101 -11.50 21.89 -5.62
N GLU A 102 -12.45 22.55 -4.98
CA GLU A 102 -13.10 23.76 -5.48
C GLU A 102 -13.43 24.69 -4.31
N SER A 103 -13.21 26.01 -4.50
CA SER A 103 -13.67 27.01 -3.54
C SER A 103 -14.96 27.67 -4.04
N THR A 104 -15.83 28.03 -3.10
CA THR A 104 -17.11 28.68 -3.39
C THR A 104 -17.41 29.80 -2.39
N ASN A 105 -18.38 30.66 -2.73
CA ASN A 105 -18.82 31.77 -1.89
C ASN A 105 -17.67 32.72 -1.50
N ASP A 106 -16.96 33.24 -2.51
CA ASP A 106 -15.82 34.14 -2.32
C ASP A 106 -14.77 33.54 -1.36
N ASP A 107 -14.38 32.28 -1.66
CA ASP A 107 -13.40 31.48 -0.90
C ASP A 107 -13.79 31.14 0.55
N LYS A 108 -15.06 31.35 0.90
CA LYS A 108 -15.55 30.98 2.23
C LYS A 108 -15.56 29.47 2.46
N TYR A 109 -15.90 28.67 1.43
CA TYR A 109 -15.97 27.22 1.53
C TYR A 109 -14.99 26.56 0.56
N LEU A 110 -14.30 25.57 1.06
CA LEU A 110 -13.46 24.67 0.28
C LEU A 110 -14.07 23.27 0.27
N HIS A 111 -14.32 22.75 -0.94
CA HIS A 111 -14.89 21.44 -1.18
C HIS A 111 -13.80 20.48 -1.63
N LEU A 112 -13.68 19.34 -0.96
CA LEU A 112 -12.65 18.33 -1.24
C LEU A 112 -13.30 16.98 -1.44
N VAL A 113 -12.91 16.24 -2.48
CA VAL A 113 -13.21 14.82 -2.63
C VAL A 113 -11.92 14.04 -2.48
N ILE A 114 -11.89 13.17 -1.49
CA ILE A 114 -10.72 12.36 -1.12
C ILE A 114 -11.07 10.90 -1.39
N MET A 115 -10.51 10.34 -2.45
CA MET A 115 -10.72 8.96 -2.87
C MET A 115 -9.90 8.01 -1.98
N ILE A 116 -10.58 7.15 -1.21
CA ILE A 116 -9.98 6.29 -0.18
C ILE A 116 -9.55 4.94 -0.75
N ALA A 117 -10.45 4.27 -1.46
CA ALA A 117 -10.21 2.96 -2.05
C ALA A 117 -10.86 2.83 -3.42
N SER A 118 -10.29 1.99 -4.29
CA SER A 118 -10.83 1.70 -5.64
C SER A 118 -11.76 0.50 -5.65
N HIS A 119 -12.48 0.29 -4.58
CA HIS A 119 -13.50 -0.75 -4.41
C HIS A 119 -14.49 -0.31 -3.32
N GLU A 120 -15.61 -1.03 -3.21
CA GLU A 120 -16.54 -0.87 -2.10
C GLU A 120 -15.87 -1.30 -0.78
N VAL A 121 -15.99 -0.45 0.25
CA VAL A 121 -15.53 -0.73 1.61
C VAL A 121 -16.71 -1.05 2.53
N ASN A 122 -16.47 -1.81 3.59
CA ASN A 122 -17.51 -2.14 4.55
C ASN A 122 -17.99 -0.91 5.32
N SER A 123 -17.06 -0.08 5.79
CA SER A 123 -17.40 1.16 6.50
C SER A 123 -16.26 2.18 6.48
N ILE A 124 -16.62 3.45 6.59
CA ILE A 124 -15.70 4.55 6.90
C ILE A 124 -16.07 5.05 8.29
N GLY A 125 -15.23 4.76 9.27
CA GLY A 125 -15.47 4.99 10.71
C GLY A 125 -15.03 6.36 11.17
N GLN A 126 -14.15 6.40 12.16
CA GLN A 126 -13.62 7.61 12.78
C GLN A 126 -12.85 8.47 11.78
N ILE A 127 -13.19 9.75 11.70
CA ILE A 127 -12.48 10.75 10.88
C ILE A 127 -11.47 11.49 11.73
N TYR A 128 -10.32 11.79 11.11
CA TYR A 128 -9.26 12.61 11.71
C TYR A 128 -8.92 13.78 10.78
N VAL A 129 -8.70 14.93 11.39
CA VAL A 129 -8.23 16.16 10.74
C VAL A 129 -6.93 16.57 11.41
N ASN A 130 -5.84 16.61 10.65
CA ASN A 130 -4.48 16.82 11.18
C ASN A 130 -4.19 15.95 12.43
N ASP A 131 -4.51 14.63 12.33
CA ASP A 131 -4.38 13.64 13.40
C ASP A 131 -5.31 13.82 14.61
N THR A 132 -6.12 14.86 14.66
CA THR A 132 -7.14 15.06 15.67
C THR A 132 -8.43 14.35 15.27
N ALA A 133 -8.94 13.47 16.12
CA ALA A 133 -10.22 12.81 15.92
C ALA A 133 -11.36 13.83 16.01
N ILE A 134 -12.28 13.81 15.05
CA ILE A 134 -13.45 14.68 15.06
C ILE A 134 -14.73 13.87 15.27
N THR A 135 -15.70 14.45 15.95
CA THR A 135 -17.05 13.91 16.07
C THR A 135 -17.96 14.62 15.07
N ILE A 136 -18.76 13.84 14.34
CA ILE A 136 -19.73 14.36 13.37
C ILE A 136 -21.16 13.96 13.78
N ASP A 137 -22.11 14.84 13.53
CA ASP A 137 -23.54 14.58 13.72
C ASP A 137 -24.15 13.73 12.58
N GLY A 138 -25.44 13.44 12.66
CA GLY A 138 -26.18 12.69 11.63
C GLY A 138 -26.25 13.40 10.26
N SER A 139 -26.02 14.70 10.20
CA SER A 139 -25.95 15.50 8.97
C SER A 139 -24.53 15.59 8.41
N GLY A 140 -23.54 15.11 9.16
CA GLY A 140 -22.13 15.14 8.81
C GLY A 140 -21.38 16.37 9.31
N ASN A 141 -22.01 17.28 10.07
CA ASN A 141 -21.32 18.45 10.58
C ASN A 141 -20.44 18.06 11.78
N CYS A 142 -19.25 18.65 11.84
CA CYS A 142 -18.36 18.48 12.98
C CYS A 142 -18.92 19.14 14.22
N THR A 143 -18.98 18.41 15.33
CA THR A 143 -19.46 18.89 16.63
C THR A 143 -18.34 18.98 17.67
N ALA A 144 -17.26 18.25 17.49
CA ALA A 144 -16.08 18.27 18.37
C ALA A 144 -14.82 17.89 17.59
N PRO A 145 -13.65 18.42 18.00
CA PRO A 145 -13.40 19.39 19.05
C PRO A 145 -13.88 20.80 18.67
N THR A 146 -13.96 21.69 19.64
CA THR A 146 -14.47 23.04 19.47
C THR A 146 -13.81 23.82 18.33
N GLN A 147 -12.51 23.65 18.12
CA GLN A 147 -11.75 24.31 17.05
C GLN A 147 -12.25 23.97 15.62
N TYR A 148 -12.93 22.85 15.42
CA TYR A 148 -13.47 22.41 14.12
C TYR A 148 -15.00 22.41 14.10
N ALA A 149 -15.64 22.67 15.22
CA ALA A 149 -17.08 22.59 15.35
C ALA A 149 -17.78 23.55 14.36
N ASN A 150 -18.72 23.02 13.60
CA ASN A 150 -19.47 23.68 12.52
C ASN A 150 -18.64 24.17 11.32
N LEU A 151 -17.30 24.12 11.38
CA LEU A 151 -16.43 24.51 10.27
C LEU A 151 -16.24 23.39 9.25
N ILE A 152 -16.51 22.14 9.62
CA ILE A 152 -16.29 20.97 8.78
C ILE A 152 -17.59 20.19 8.61
N ARG A 153 -17.92 19.81 7.35
CA ARG A 153 -18.96 18.85 7.04
C ARG A 153 -18.36 17.68 6.25
N ILE A 154 -18.64 16.46 6.68
CA ILE A 154 -18.13 15.21 6.09
C ILE A 154 -19.30 14.37 5.58
N LYS A 155 -19.21 13.91 4.34
CA LYS A 155 -20.06 12.85 3.78
C LYS A 155 -19.20 11.66 3.39
N LYS A 156 -19.71 10.46 3.65
CA LYS A 156 -18.99 9.20 3.45
C LYS A 156 -19.69 8.40 2.37
N HIS A 157 -18.95 8.02 1.33
CA HIS A 157 -19.43 7.21 0.23
C HIS A 157 -18.61 5.91 0.19
N LEU A 158 -19.31 4.78 0.29
CA LEU A 158 -18.64 3.49 0.50
C LEU A 158 -18.12 2.84 -0.77
N GLY A 159 -18.43 3.37 -1.96
CA GLY A 159 -17.96 2.82 -3.22
C GLY A 159 -18.85 1.72 -3.79
N ALA A 160 -20.12 1.69 -3.46
CA ALA A 160 -21.06 0.75 -4.08
C ALA A 160 -21.13 0.95 -5.60
N SER A 161 -21.38 -0.11 -6.35
CA SER A 161 -21.47 -0.06 -7.83
C SER A 161 -22.60 0.82 -8.34
N ASP A 162 -23.67 0.96 -7.56
CA ASP A 162 -24.88 1.77 -7.83
C ASP A 162 -24.90 3.10 -7.06
N GLN A 163 -23.78 3.49 -6.43
CA GLN A 163 -23.75 4.74 -5.64
C GLN A 163 -24.08 5.95 -6.50
N SER A 164 -24.80 6.90 -5.90
CA SER A 164 -25.11 8.19 -6.51
C SER A 164 -24.04 9.21 -6.21
N ALA A 165 -23.96 10.26 -7.05
CA ALA A 165 -23.16 11.43 -6.76
C ALA A 165 -23.64 12.14 -5.49
N ASP A 166 -22.70 12.76 -4.76
CA ASP A 166 -23.02 13.49 -3.54
C ASP A 166 -23.91 14.70 -3.83
N THR A 167 -25.10 14.71 -3.24
CA THR A 167 -26.11 15.76 -3.48
C THR A 167 -25.74 17.11 -2.91
N ASP A 168 -25.02 17.13 -1.78
CA ASP A 168 -24.58 18.38 -1.16
C ASP A 168 -23.47 19.01 -2.03
N LEU A 169 -22.55 18.19 -2.54
CA LEU A 169 -21.50 18.67 -3.43
C LEU A 169 -22.04 19.15 -4.77
N ILE A 170 -23.08 18.48 -5.32
CA ILE A 170 -23.76 18.96 -6.53
C ILE A 170 -24.35 20.36 -6.29
N ALA A 171 -25.03 20.57 -5.17
CA ALA A 171 -25.64 21.84 -4.83
C ALA A 171 -24.61 22.95 -4.57
N ASP A 172 -23.52 22.63 -3.88
CA ASP A 172 -22.56 23.61 -3.36
C ASP A 172 -21.39 23.94 -4.33
N SER A 173 -21.16 23.13 -5.39
CA SER A 173 -19.97 23.24 -6.25
C SER A 173 -20.09 24.20 -7.44
N ASN A 174 -21.13 25.01 -7.50
CA ASN A 174 -21.39 25.92 -8.62
C ASN A 174 -21.37 25.21 -10.01
N GLY A 175 -21.92 23.98 -10.05
CA GLY A 175 -22.00 23.17 -11.29
C GLY A 175 -20.70 22.46 -11.68
N LYS A 176 -19.66 22.52 -10.88
CA LYS A 176 -18.39 21.80 -11.12
C LYS A 176 -18.54 20.29 -10.84
N TRP A 177 -19.40 19.92 -9.92
CA TRP A 177 -19.78 18.55 -9.63
C TRP A 177 -21.21 18.31 -10.06
N THR A 178 -21.48 17.25 -10.82
CA THR A 178 -22.80 16.94 -11.38
C THR A 178 -23.26 15.55 -10.99
N SER A 179 -24.48 15.18 -11.33
CA SER A 179 -25.04 13.83 -11.14
C SER A 179 -24.24 12.71 -11.84
N ASP A 180 -23.39 13.06 -12.81
CA ASP A 180 -22.55 12.11 -13.53
C ASP A 180 -21.30 11.71 -12.73
N HIS A 181 -20.88 12.51 -11.75
CA HIS A 181 -19.73 12.26 -10.89
C HIS A 181 -20.05 11.28 -9.76
N LYS A 182 -20.57 10.10 -10.10
CA LYS A 182 -21.01 9.08 -9.13
C LYS A 182 -19.85 8.41 -8.39
N LEU A 183 -18.68 8.31 -9.03
CA LEU A 183 -17.53 7.55 -8.54
C LEU A 183 -17.88 6.10 -8.16
N SER A 184 -18.74 5.45 -8.95
CA SER A 184 -19.15 4.05 -8.73
C SER A 184 -17.93 3.14 -8.60
N GLY A 185 -17.93 2.27 -7.59
CA GLY A 185 -16.79 1.40 -7.29
C GLY A 185 -15.61 2.10 -6.61
N ILE A 186 -15.75 3.36 -6.19
CA ILE A 186 -14.70 4.12 -5.50
C ILE A 186 -15.24 4.63 -4.18
N ALA A 187 -14.66 4.18 -3.07
CA ALA A 187 -14.97 4.72 -1.75
C ALA A 187 -14.29 6.08 -1.58
N TYR A 188 -15.05 7.09 -1.14
CA TYR A 188 -14.52 8.43 -0.97
C TYR A 188 -15.16 9.19 0.19
N ILE A 189 -14.48 10.23 0.63
CA ILE A 189 -14.96 11.21 1.58
C ILE A 189 -15.15 12.53 0.83
N TYR A 190 -16.31 13.12 0.93
CA TYR A 190 -16.51 14.53 0.64
C TYR A 190 -16.37 15.34 1.92
N ALA A 191 -15.51 16.35 1.90
CA ALA A 191 -15.32 17.28 3.00
C ALA A 191 -15.56 18.70 2.53
N ARG A 192 -16.45 19.44 3.21
CA ARG A 192 -16.58 20.88 3.09
C ARG A 192 -15.93 21.54 4.29
N LEU A 193 -14.99 22.45 4.03
CA LEU A 193 -14.29 23.22 5.04
C LEU A 193 -14.74 24.68 4.91
N GLU A 194 -15.17 25.29 6.00
CA GLU A 194 -15.36 26.74 6.08
C GLU A 194 -14.03 27.39 6.46
N PHE A 195 -13.64 28.46 5.73
CA PHE A 195 -12.39 29.15 5.99
C PHE A 195 -12.34 29.75 7.38
N ASP A 196 -11.34 29.35 8.15
CA ASP A 196 -11.03 29.89 9.47
C ASP A 196 -9.53 29.78 9.70
N ALA A 197 -8.86 30.92 9.90
CA ALA A 197 -7.40 30.98 10.02
C ALA A 197 -6.87 30.35 11.32
N ASP A 198 -7.67 30.35 12.38
CA ASP A 198 -7.30 29.76 13.66
C ASP A 198 -7.47 28.24 13.63
N ALA A 199 -8.51 27.75 12.96
CA ALA A 199 -8.74 26.32 12.79
C ALA A 199 -7.76 25.68 11.80
N PHE A 200 -7.39 26.39 10.73
CA PHE A 200 -6.53 25.88 9.64
C PHE A 200 -5.28 26.76 9.39
N PRO A 201 -4.43 26.98 10.42
CA PRO A 201 -3.29 27.89 10.33
C PRO A 201 -2.24 27.46 9.28
N ASN A 202 -2.19 26.18 8.96
CA ASN A 202 -1.26 25.60 7.99
C ASN A 202 -1.88 25.36 6.59
N GLY A 203 -3.06 25.95 6.34
CA GLY A 203 -3.81 25.79 5.09
C GLY A 203 -4.55 24.45 5.03
N LEU A 204 -4.53 23.79 3.88
CA LEU A 204 -5.29 22.57 3.62
C LEU A 204 -4.96 21.45 4.62
N PRO A 205 -5.92 21.03 5.48
CA PRO A 205 -5.66 20.01 6.48
C PRO A 205 -5.54 18.61 5.82
N ASN A 206 -4.82 17.74 6.49
CA ASN A 206 -4.81 16.33 6.16
C ASN A 206 -6.04 15.63 6.75
N ILE A 207 -6.84 14.96 5.91
CA ILE A 207 -8.03 14.22 6.34
C ILE A 207 -7.77 12.73 6.17
N SER A 208 -8.00 11.96 7.22
CA SER A 208 -7.87 10.50 7.22
C SER A 208 -9.02 9.86 8.00
N ALA A 209 -9.25 8.57 7.76
CA ALA A 209 -10.31 7.82 8.43
C ALA A 209 -9.86 6.41 8.79
N ILE A 210 -10.48 5.82 9.82
CA ILE A 210 -10.43 4.38 10.03
C ILE A 210 -11.41 3.75 9.06
N VAL A 211 -10.92 2.82 8.24
CA VAL A 211 -11.69 2.18 7.18
C VAL A 211 -11.66 0.68 7.37
N GLN A 212 -12.85 0.07 7.39
CA GLN A 212 -13.01 -1.36 7.25
C GLN A 212 -13.11 -1.68 5.76
N GLY A 213 -12.13 -2.40 5.23
CA GLY A 213 -11.93 -2.62 3.80
C GLY A 213 -12.95 -3.52 3.14
N LYS A 214 -12.53 -4.27 2.16
CA LYS A 214 -13.35 -5.12 1.29
C LYS A 214 -14.05 -6.22 2.09
N LYS A 215 -15.31 -6.51 1.76
CA LYS A 215 -16.01 -7.70 2.22
C LYS A 215 -15.44 -8.91 1.50
N LEU A 216 -15.21 -10.01 2.23
CA LEU A 216 -14.53 -11.21 1.74
C LEU A 216 -15.49 -12.39 1.72
N TYR A 217 -15.40 -13.20 0.67
CA TYR A 217 -16.11 -14.48 0.61
C TYR A 217 -15.43 -15.48 1.55
N ASP A 218 -16.22 -16.11 2.42
CA ASP A 218 -15.77 -17.17 3.31
C ASP A 218 -16.33 -18.52 2.86
N PRO A 219 -15.49 -19.45 2.40
CA PRO A 219 -15.95 -20.77 1.94
C PRO A 219 -16.54 -21.62 3.06
N ARG A 220 -16.25 -21.33 4.33
CA ARG A 220 -16.79 -22.02 5.51
C ARG A 220 -18.29 -21.77 5.70
N THR A 221 -18.74 -20.56 5.34
CA THR A 221 -20.12 -20.12 5.49
C THR A 221 -20.82 -19.88 4.16
N SER A 222 -20.08 -19.96 3.04
CA SER A 222 -20.56 -19.62 1.69
C SER A 222 -21.19 -18.22 1.61
N SER A 223 -20.67 -17.27 2.39
CA SER A 223 -21.19 -15.91 2.46
C SER A 223 -20.08 -14.88 2.29
N THR A 224 -20.45 -13.65 1.89
CA THR A 224 -19.53 -12.52 1.77
C THR A 224 -19.83 -11.51 2.87
N ALA A 225 -18.85 -11.27 3.73
CA ALA A 225 -18.95 -10.35 4.86
C ALA A 225 -17.62 -9.65 5.13
N TYR A 226 -17.65 -8.60 5.93
CA TYR A 226 -16.43 -8.01 6.43
C TYR A 226 -15.64 -9.01 7.29
N SER A 227 -14.34 -9.13 7.03
CA SER A 227 -13.45 -10.00 7.78
C SER A 227 -12.03 -9.44 7.81
N THR A 228 -11.34 -9.66 8.92
CA THR A 228 -9.90 -9.38 9.10
C THR A 228 -9.02 -10.60 8.86
N ASN A 229 -9.63 -11.74 8.50
CA ASN A 229 -8.94 -13.01 8.29
C ASN A 229 -8.01 -12.94 7.07
N THR A 230 -6.71 -13.14 7.30
CA THR A 230 -5.67 -13.01 6.28
C THR A 230 -5.81 -14.06 5.16
N ALA A 231 -6.22 -15.30 5.49
CA ALA A 231 -6.41 -16.33 4.48
C ALA A 231 -7.53 -15.96 3.49
N LEU A 232 -8.63 -15.38 3.99
CA LEU A 232 -9.72 -14.91 3.14
C LEU A 232 -9.30 -13.71 2.27
N ALA A 233 -8.48 -12.81 2.80
CA ALA A 233 -7.92 -11.70 2.02
C ALA A 233 -7.01 -12.19 0.89
N ILE A 234 -6.18 -13.21 1.13
CA ILE A 234 -5.34 -13.83 0.09
C ILE A 234 -6.22 -14.50 -0.97
N ARG A 235 -7.26 -15.23 -0.55
CA ARG A 235 -8.21 -15.87 -1.48
C ARG A 235 -8.88 -14.83 -2.39
N ASP A 236 -9.36 -13.74 -1.84
CA ASP A 236 -9.96 -12.65 -2.61
C ASP A 236 -8.96 -12.06 -3.61
N TYR A 237 -7.74 -11.79 -3.18
CA TYR A 237 -6.69 -11.28 -4.08
C TYR A 237 -6.38 -12.26 -5.23
N LEU A 238 -6.36 -13.56 -4.97
CA LEU A 238 -6.12 -14.55 -6.02
C LEU A 238 -7.26 -14.60 -7.05
N THR A 239 -8.51 -14.38 -6.63
CA THR A 239 -9.69 -14.46 -7.50
C THR A 239 -10.11 -13.13 -8.12
N ASP A 240 -9.63 -11.99 -7.61
CA ASP A 240 -9.98 -10.67 -8.14
C ASP A 240 -9.34 -10.44 -9.52
N ASN A 241 -10.18 -10.21 -10.54
CA ASN A 241 -9.76 -10.05 -11.95
C ASN A 241 -9.33 -8.64 -12.30
N ILE A 242 -9.54 -7.67 -11.42
CA ILE A 242 -9.26 -6.25 -11.69
C ILE A 242 -7.95 -5.83 -11.01
N TYR A 243 -7.78 -6.21 -9.76
CA TYR A 243 -6.66 -5.78 -8.92
C TYR A 243 -5.82 -6.93 -8.41
N GLY A 244 -6.27 -8.17 -8.59
CA GLY A 244 -5.65 -9.38 -8.12
C GLY A 244 -5.05 -10.22 -9.23
N PHE A 245 -4.91 -11.51 -8.96
CA PHE A 245 -4.31 -12.47 -9.88
C PHE A 245 -5.29 -12.97 -10.96
N GLY A 246 -6.61 -12.92 -10.70
CA GLY A 246 -7.66 -13.31 -11.65
C GLY A 246 -7.80 -14.82 -11.83
N ALA A 247 -7.41 -15.61 -10.84
CA ALA A 247 -7.63 -17.06 -10.87
C ALA A 247 -9.13 -17.38 -10.84
N SER A 248 -9.55 -18.36 -11.63
CA SER A 248 -10.93 -18.85 -11.57
C SER A 248 -11.18 -19.57 -10.24
N THR A 249 -12.44 -19.57 -9.78
CA THR A 249 -12.79 -20.27 -8.53
C THR A 249 -12.54 -21.77 -8.59
N SER A 250 -12.49 -22.36 -9.80
CA SER A 250 -12.15 -23.79 -10.01
C SER A 250 -10.66 -24.08 -9.81
N GLU A 251 -9.80 -23.07 -9.84
CA GLU A 251 -8.35 -23.19 -9.59
C GLU A 251 -8.02 -22.97 -8.11
N ILE A 252 -9.01 -22.62 -7.29
CA ILE A 252 -8.87 -22.38 -5.86
C ILE A 252 -9.30 -23.62 -5.08
N ASP A 253 -8.42 -24.15 -4.25
CA ASP A 253 -8.77 -25.20 -3.28
C ASP A 253 -9.39 -24.59 -2.03
N ASP A 254 -10.71 -24.46 -2.01
CA ASP A 254 -11.46 -23.92 -0.88
C ASP A 254 -11.33 -24.77 0.39
N THR A 255 -10.95 -26.04 0.32
CA THR A 255 -10.67 -26.89 1.49
C THR A 255 -9.42 -26.40 2.22
N SER A 256 -8.36 -26.12 1.46
CA SER A 256 -7.12 -25.54 2.01
C SER A 256 -7.36 -24.15 2.59
N PHE A 257 -8.16 -23.29 1.92
CA PHE A 257 -8.52 -21.97 2.44
C PHE A 257 -9.37 -22.04 3.70
N THR A 258 -10.30 -23.01 3.80
CA THR A 258 -11.07 -23.28 5.03
C THR A 258 -10.15 -23.63 6.20
N THR A 259 -9.18 -24.51 5.97
CA THR A 259 -8.20 -24.90 6.99
C THR A 259 -7.34 -23.70 7.43
N ALA A 260 -6.80 -22.95 6.46
CA ALA A 260 -6.00 -21.77 6.73
C ALA A 260 -6.79 -20.67 7.45
N ALA A 261 -8.05 -20.45 7.07
CA ALA A 261 -8.90 -19.46 7.72
C ALA A 261 -9.21 -19.85 9.18
N ASN A 262 -9.40 -21.14 9.50
CA ASN A 262 -9.56 -21.58 10.87
C ASN A 262 -8.30 -21.31 11.70
N VAL A 263 -7.11 -21.57 11.17
CA VAL A 263 -5.84 -21.25 11.83
C VAL A 263 -5.68 -19.74 12.05
N CYS A 264 -6.07 -18.91 11.08
CA CYS A 264 -6.01 -17.45 11.21
C CYS A 264 -6.97 -16.88 12.28
N ASP A 265 -8.03 -17.62 12.61
CA ASP A 265 -9.00 -17.23 13.66
C ASP A 265 -8.64 -17.80 15.04
N GLU A 266 -7.56 -18.58 15.16
CA GLU A 266 -7.13 -19.11 16.46
C GLU A 266 -6.61 -18.00 17.38
N ASN A 267 -7.08 -17.98 18.60
CA ASN A 267 -6.56 -17.08 19.62
C ASN A 267 -5.21 -17.58 20.13
N VAL A 268 -4.17 -16.78 19.98
CA VAL A 268 -2.82 -17.08 20.48
C VAL A 268 -2.58 -16.28 21.76
N THR A 269 -2.30 -17.00 22.86
CA THR A 269 -1.94 -16.36 24.13
C THR A 269 -0.60 -15.66 24.00
N LEU A 270 -0.58 -14.34 24.22
CA LEU A 270 0.66 -13.56 24.20
C LEU A 270 1.48 -13.83 25.49
N SER A 271 2.82 -13.84 25.35
CA SER A 271 3.73 -14.05 26.48
C SER A 271 3.60 -13.00 27.61
N ALA A 272 3.04 -11.84 27.31
CA ALA A 272 2.77 -10.76 28.26
C ALA A 272 1.35 -10.79 28.87
N GLY A 273 0.55 -11.83 28.56
CA GLY A 273 -0.86 -11.92 28.93
C GLY A 273 -1.75 -11.12 27.95
N GLY A 274 -2.81 -11.74 27.51
CA GLY A 274 -3.73 -11.24 26.48
C GLY A 274 -3.90 -12.26 25.34
N THR A 275 -4.94 -12.10 24.54
CA THR A 275 -5.26 -12.94 23.37
C THR A 275 -5.42 -12.07 22.13
#